data_ba6c8d4945d31f15522386ff7b3af3f5
#
_entry.id   ba6c8d4945d31f15522386ff7b3af3f5
#
_cell.length_a   1.000
_cell.length_b   1.000
_cell.length_c   1.000
_cell.angle_alpha   90.00
_cell.angle_beta   90.00
_cell.angle_gamma   90.00
#
_symmetry.space_group_name_H-M   'P 1'
#
loop_
_entity.id
_entity.type
_entity.pdbx_description
1 polymer ?
#
loop_
_entity_poly.entity_id
_entity_poly.type
_entity_poly.pdbx_seq_one_letter_code
_entity_poly.pdbx_strand_id
1 'polypeptide(L)'
;IYALYKDKVKIDEKLVNEELKELLSQRQESIEFNLSEIEIEVNNENRSSLINQVSQDIKNIGFEAATKKWSASRTAINNGKLGWINSNALSSEILSILKEIKINEVSKPILKQDTVLFLKINDKKTKVIKEDDLEDLRKSIVEQKTNELFGLYSNSHISKLKNNSVIKFK
;
A
#
# COMPACT_ATOMS: atom_id res chain seq x y z
N ILE A 1 -3.93 -35.55 15.19
CA ILE A 1 -4.94 -34.99 14.26
C ILE A 1 -4.41 -34.98 12.84
N TYR A 2 -3.20 -34.43 12.56
CA TYR A 2 -2.62 -34.42 11.22
C TYR A 2 -2.62 -35.81 10.55
N ALA A 3 -2.09 -36.82 11.23
CA ALA A 3 -2.04 -38.20 10.70
C ALA A 3 -3.43 -38.83 10.37
N LEU A 4 -4.48 -38.34 11.05
CA LEU A 4 -5.86 -38.87 10.86
C LEU A 4 -6.58 -38.13 9.69
N TYR A 5 -6.18 -36.92 9.35
CA TYR A 5 -6.91 -36.09 8.41
C TYR A 5 -6.10 -35.65 7.18
N LYS A 6 -4.79 -35.94 7.10
CA LYS A 6 -3.94 -35.55 5.97
C LYS A 6 -4.50 -35.99 4.61
N ASP A 7 -5.09 -37.19 4.53
CA ASP A 7 -5.65 -37.72 3.29
C ASP A 7 -7.09 -37.25 3.01
N LYS A 8 -7.71 -36.54 3.97
CA LYS A 8 -9.07 -35.98 3.85
C LYS A 8 -9.05 -34.48 3.49
N VAL A 9 -7.93 -33.82 3.72
CA VAL A 9 -7.76 -32.42 3.34
C VAL A 9 -7.51 -32.36 1.84
N LYS A 10 -8.54 -32.03 1.09
CA LYS A 10 -8.45 -31.77 -0.35
C LYS A 10 -8.72 -30.30 -0.55
N ILE A 11 -7.75 -29.61 -1.12
CA ILE A 11 -7.90 -28.22 -1.49
C ILE A 11 -8.64 -28.14 -2.82
N ASP A 12 -9.66 -27.32 -2.86
CA ASP A 12 -10.36 -27.02 -4.11
C ASP A 12 -9.54 -26.05 -4.94
N GLU A 13 -8.95 -26.58 -6.01
CA GLU A 13 -8.14 -25.81 -6.96
C GLU A 13 -8.90 -24.62 -7.58
N LYS A 14 -10.22 -24.74 -7.70
CA LYS A 14 -11.05 -23.66 -8.22
C LYS A 14 -11.04 -22.46 -7.26
N LEU A 15 -11.21 -22.72 -5.95
CA LEU A 15 -11.15 -21.67 -4.93
C LEU A 15 -9.76 -21.02 -4.84
N VAL A 16 -8.70 -21.82 -4.98
CA VAL A 16 -7.32 -21.29 -5.04
C VAL A 16 -7.15 -20.37 -6.24
N ASN A 17 -7.64 -20.76 -7.41
CA ASN A 17 -7.51 -19.97 -8.63
C ASN A 17 -8.39 -18.70 -8.59
N GLU A 18 -9.57 -18.76 -8.00
CA GLU A 18 -10.44 -17.59 -7.80
C GLU A 18 -9.77 -16.56 -6.86
N GLU A 19 -9.26 -17.01 -5.73
CA GLU A 19 -8.55 -16.14 -4.77
C GLU A 19 -7.25 -15.58 -5.35
N LEU A 20 -6.49 -16.41 -6.07
CA LEU A 20 -5.30 -15.95 -6.79
C LEU A 20 -5.67 -14.85 -7.80
N LYS A 21 -6.73 -15.06 -8.59
CA LYS A 21 -7.22 -14.08 -9.57
C LYS A 21 -7.67 -12.78 -8.89
N GLU A 22 -8.35 -12.86 -7.77
CA GLU A 22 -8.77 -11.70 -6.99
C GLU A 22 -7.57 -10.92 -6.45
N LEU A 23 -6.61 -11.60 -5.82
CA LEU A 23 -5.37 -10.98 -5.33
C LEU A 23 -4.55 -10.37 -6.47
N LEU A 24 -4.51 -11.00 -7.63
CA LEU A 24 -3.86 -10.45 -8.81
C LEU A 24 -4.57 -9.22 -9.35
N SER A 25 -5.91 -9.21 -9.38
CA SER A 25 -6.67 -8.05 -9.82
C SER A 25 -6.46 -6.82 -8.92
N GLN A 26 -6.28 -7.06 -7.62
CA GLN A 26 -5.95 -6.02 -6.63
C GLN A 26 -4.49 -5.57 -6.71
N ARG A 27 -3.58 -6.43 -7.20
CA ARG A 27 -2.14 -6.19 -7.33
C ARG A 27 -1.69 -5.82 -8.75
N GLN A 28 -2.60 -5.89 -9.73
CA GLN A 28 -2.27 -5.50 -11.10
C GLN A 28 -1.79 -4.05 -11.12
N GLU A 29 -0.50 -3.87 -11.33
CA GLU A 29 0.20 -2.61 -11.44
C GLU A 29 0.37 -1.83 -10.11
N SER A 30 1.13 -2.39 -9.17
CA SER A 30 1.66 -1.50 -8.14
C SER A 30 2.71 -0.59 -8.77
N ILE A 31 2.32 0.66 -8.94
CA ILE A 31 3.24 1.71 -9.36
C ILE A 31 3.98 2.19 -8.12
N GLU A 32 5.30 2.28 -8.20
CA GLU A 32 6.09 2.95 -7.18
C GLU A 32 6.55 4.30 -7.74
N PHE A 33 6.33 5.34 -6.96
CA PHE A 33 6.75 6.71 -7.26
C PHE A 33 7.91 7.09 -6.35
N ASN A 34 8.98 7.60 -6.94
CA ASN A 34 10.01 8.30 -6.18
C ASN A 34 9.60 9.76 -6.07
N LEU A 35 9.26 10.19 -4.87
CA LEU A 35 8.64 11.49 -4.63
C LEU A 35 9.53 12.44 -3.84
N SER A 36 9.33 13.72 -4.09
CA SER A 36 9.73 14.80 -3.19
C SER A 36 8.53 15.70 -2.89
N GLU A 37 8.55 16.34 -1.73
CA GLU A 37 7.47 17.20 -1.26
C GLU A 37 7.94 18.59 -0.84
N ILE A 38 7.03 19.56 -0.96
CA ILE A 38 7.07 20.84 -0.23
C ILE A 38 5.75 20.92 0.54
N GLU A 39 5.80 20.99 1.85
CA GLU A 39 4.65 21.21 2.70
C GLU A 39 4.76 22.58 3.35
N ILE A 40 3.78 23.46 3.12
CA ILE A 40 3.74 24.80 3.70
C ILE A 40 2.56 24.91 4.66
N GLU A 41 2.77 25.55 5.79
CA GLU A 41 1.71 25.92 6.71
C GLU A 41 0.99 27.17 6.19
N VAL A 42 -0.33 27.13 6.21
CA VAL A 42 -1.18 28.22 5.71
C VAL A 42 -2.35 28.49 6.65
N ASN A 43 -2.84 29.69 6.61
CA ASN A 43 -4.12 30.07 7.17
C ASN A 43 -5.03 30.65 6.07
N ASN A 44 -6.27 30.99 6.42
CA ASN A 44 -7.24 31.49 5.44
C ASN A 44 -6.81 32.79 4.77
N GLU A 45 -6.04 33.63 5.46
CA GLU A 45 -5.64 34.96 4.97
C GLU A 45 -4.45 34.89 4.00
N ASN A 46 -3.47 34.00 4.28
CA ASN A 46 -2.19 33.96 3.54
C ASN A 46 -2.14 32.84 2.49
N ARG A 47 -3.08 31.89 2.48
CA ARG A 47 -3.07 30.69 1.63
C ARG A 47 -2.79 30.99 0.15
N SER A 48 -3.61 31.84 -0.45
CA SER A 48 -3.49 32.15 -1.88
C SER A 48 -2.17 32.85 -2.21
N SER A 49 -1.72 33.77 -1.35
CA SER A 49 -0.46 34.50 -1.53
C SER A 49 0.74 33.55 -1.44
N LEU A 50 0.77 32.67 -0.41
CA LEU A 50 1.87 31.71 -0.23
C LEU A 50 1.92 30.66 -1.36
N ILE A 51 0.78 30.14 -1.81
CA ILE A 51 0.71 29.23 -2.96
C ILE A 51 1.33 29.87 -4.19
N ASN A 52 1.01 31.13 -4.48
CA ASN A 52 1.55 31.84 -5.64
C ASN A 52 3.06 32.05 -5.49
N GLN A 53 3.55 32.48 -4.33
CA GLN A 53 4.98 32.71 -4.09
C GLN A 53 5.78 31.42 -4.21
N VAL A 54 5.31 30.30 -3.59
CA VAL A 54 5.96 28.99 -3.68
C VAL A 54 5.95 28.48 -5.12
N SER A 55 4.83 28.63 -5.83
CA SER A 55 4.72 28.21 -7.23
C SER A 55 5.67 28.99 -8.14
N GLN A 56 5.87 30.30 -7.90
CA GLN A 56 6.83 31.13 -8.62
C GLN A 56 8.27 30.70 -8.29
N ASP A 57 8.58 30.50 -7.03
CA ASP A 57 9.93 30.09 -6.62
C ASP A 57 10.27 28.67 -7.16
N ILE A 58 9.33 27.75 -7.18
CA ILE A 58 9.55 26.44 -7.82
C ILE A 58 9.97 26.61 -9.29
N LYS A 59 9.37 27.54 -10.01
CA LYS A 59 9.70 27.85 -11.42
C LYS A 59 11.04 28.57 -11.58
N ASN A 60 11.32 29.53 -10.70
CA ASN A 60 12.46 30.43 -10.84
C ASN A 60 13.77 29.85 -10.29
N ILE A 61 13.73 29.21 -9.15
CA ILE A 61 14.93 28.69 -8.44
C ILE A 61 14.97 27.17 -8.34
N GLY A 62 13.91 26.48 -8.82
CA GLY A 62 13.78 25.03 -8.80
C GLY A 62 13.18 24.47 -7.51
N PHE A 63 12.71 23.22 -7.60
CA PHE A 63 11.97 22.56 -6.50
C PHE A 63 12.81 22.41 -5.22
N GLU A 64 14.07 22.00 -5.34
CA GLU A 64 14.93 21.73 -4.17
C GLU A 64 15.28 23.02 -3.39
N ALA A 65 15.54 24.12 -4.10
CA ALA A 65 15.79 25.42 -3.47
C ALA A 65 14.51 25.97 -2.83
N ALA A 66 13.36 25.83 -3.51
CA ALA A 66 12.06 26.21 -2.96
C ALA A 66 11.71 25.37 -1.72
N THR A 67 12.04 24.06 -1.70
CA THR A 67 11.85 23.21 -0.52
C THR A 67 12.58 23.74 0.69
N LYS A 68 13.86 24.08 0.55
CA LYS A 68 14.67 24.65 1.64
C LYS A 68 14.14 25.97 2.17
N LYS A 69 13.53 26.77 1.28
CA LYS A 69 13.01 28.10 1.62
C LYS A 69 11.64 28.03 2.30
N TRP A 70 10.78 27.13 1.86
CA TRP A 70 9.36 27.18 2.17
C TRP A 70 8.83 26.01 2.97
N SER A 71 9.45 24.82 2.87
CA SER A 71 8.87 23.62 3.45
C SER A 71 9.00 23.59 4.97
N ALA A 72 7.87 23.38 5.65
CA ALA A 72 7.79 23.12 7.08
C ALA A 72 8.00 21.64 7.42
N SER A 73 8.01 20.76 6.41
CA SER A 73 8.23 19.34 6.61
C SER A 73 9.66 19.02 7.08
N ARG A 74 9.79 17.96 7.89
CA ARG A 74 11.11 17.44 8.30
C ARG A 74 11.96 16.99 7.12
N THR A 75 11.36 16.62 6.01
CA THR A 75 12.03 16.21 4.77
C THR A 75 12.78 17.35 4.10
N ALA A 76 12.51 18.62 4.46
CA ALA A 76 13.20 19.80 3.92
C ALA A 76 14.72 19.72 4.04
N ILE A 77 15.25 19.10 5.11
CA ILE A 77 16.68 18.86 5.33
C ILE A 77 17.29 18.05 4.18
N ASN A 78 16.51 17.12 3.60
CA ASN A 78 16.88 16.25 2.49
C ASN A 78 16.26 16.70 1.16
N ASN A 79 16.06 18.01 0.97
CA ASN A 79 15.44 18.59 -0.23
C ASN A 79 14.02 18.05 -0.50
N GLY A 80 13.27 17.72 0.55
CA GLY A 80 11.92 17.20 0.47
C GLY A 80 11.81 15.74 0.03
N LYS A 81 12.89 14.97 -0.06
CA LYS A 81 12.88 13.61 -0.57
C LYS A 81 12.11 12.67 0.35
N LEU A 82 11.07 12.05 -0.18
CA LEU A 82 10.27 10.98 0.45
C LEU A 82 10.77 9.59 0.07
N GLY A 83 11.52 9.47 -1.04
CA GLY A 83 11.96 8.20 -1.60
C GLY A 83 10.86 7.45 -2.38
N TRP A 84 10.99 6.13 -2.49
CA TRP A 84 10.07 5.28 -3.21
C TRP A 84 8.84 4.96 -2.37
N ILE A 85 7.66 5.31 -2.87
CA ILE A 85 6.38 5.08 -2.23
C ILE A 85 5.51 4.25 -3.18
N ASN A 86 4.96 3.15 -2.65
CA ASN A 86 4.03 2.31 -3.39
C ASN A 86 2.68 3.02 -3.55
N SER A 87 2.07 2.92 -4.74
CA SER A 87 0.76 3.52 -5.03
C SER A 87 -0.34 3.12 -4.03
N ASN A 88 -0.26 1.90 -3.47
CA ASN A 88 -1.23 1.41 -2.50
C ASN A 88 -1.12 2.08 -1.11
N ALA A 89 0.00 2.75 -0.82
CA ALA A 89 0.19 3.52 0.41
C ALA A 89 -0.29 4.98 0.30
N LEU A 90 -0.72 5.39 -0.90
CA LEU A 90 -1.21 6.74 -1.18
C LEU A 90 -2.73 6.80 -1.10
N SER A 91 -3.27 7.95 -0.68
CA SER A 91 -4.70 8.19 -0.80
C SER A 91 -5.13 8.24 -2.28
N SER A 92 -6.39 7.91 -2.55
CA SER A 92 -6.96 7.96 -3.91
C SER A 92 -6.81 9.34 -4.57
N GLU A 93 -6.93 10.41 -3.78
CA GLU A 93 -6.75 11.79 -4.23
C GLU A 93 -5.32 12.04 -4.70
N ILE A 94 -4.32 11.72 -3.87
CA ILE A 94 -2.89 11.88 -4.22
C ILE A 94 -2.53 11.01 -5.42
N LEU A 95 -3.00 9.77 -5.44
CA LEU A 95 -2.74 8.85 -6.54
C LEU A 95 -3.31 9.38 -7.87
N SER A 96 -4.51 9.96 -7.87
CA SER A 96 -5.11 10.57 -9.06
C SER A 96 -4.23 11.71 -9.60
N ILE A 97 -3.78 12.60 -8.71
CA ILE A 97 -2.90 13.71 -9.08
C ILE A 97 -1.58 13.21 -9.65
N LEU A 98 -0.94 12.22 -9.01
CA LEU A 98 0.35 11.67 -9.47
C LEU A 98 0.24 10.92 -10.81
N LYS A 99 -0.94 10.39 -11.15
CA LYS A 99 -1.18 9.77 -12.45
C LYS A 99 -1.23 10.78 -13.60
N GLU A 100 -1.60 12.03 -13.32
CA GLU A 100 -1.75 13.08 -14.32
C GLU A 100 -0.42 13.81 -14.65
N ILE A 101 0.55 13.77 -13.73
CA ILE A 101 1.83 14.47 -13.91
C ILE A 101 2.94 13.51 -14.38
N LYS A 102 3.90 14.08 -15.10
CA LYS A 102 5.04 13.35 -15.65
C LYS A 102 6.23 13.33 -14.68
N ILE A 103 7.21 12.48 -15.00
CA ILE A 103 8.50 12.49 -14.29
C ILE A 103 9.14 13.88 -14.42
N ASN A 104 9.68 14.38 -13.31
CA ASN A 104 10.24 15.73 -13.10
C ASN A 104 9.20 16.86 -13.09
N GLU A 105 7.93 16.59 -13.22
CA GLU A 105 6.88 17.60 -13.04
C GLU A 105 6.44 17.71 -11.58
N VAL A 106 5.95 18.90 -11.23
CA VAL A 106 5.40 19.22 -9.92
C VAL A 106 3.87 19.27 -10.01
N SER A 107 3.20 18.71 -9.02
CA SER A 107 1.75 18.74 -8.93
C SER A 107 1.20 20.16 -8.81
N LYS A 108 -0.09 20.32 -9.11
CA LYS A 108 -0.85 21.45 -8.58
C LYS A 108 -0.83 21.43 -7.06
N PRO A 109 -1.01 22.59 -6.40
CA PRO A 109 -1.09 22.63 -4.94
C PRO A 109 -2.24 21.77 -4.43
N ILE A 110 -1.93 20.84 -3.50
CA ILE A 110 -2.88 19.96 -2.86
C ILE A 110 -3.27 20.62 -1.54
N LEU A 111 -4.53 21.01 -1.44
CA LEU A 111 -5.03 21.74 -0.28
C LEU A 111 -5.39 20.77 0.83
N LYS A 112 -4.87 21.01 2.03
CA LYS A 112 -5.32 20.41 3.28
C LYS A 112 -5.85 21.50 4.21
N GLN A 113 -6.30 21.11 5.40
CA GLN A 113 -6.93 22.05 6.32
C GLN A 113 -6.01 23.25 6.63
N ASP A 114 -4.82 22.98 7.14
CA ASP A 114 -3.87 24.01 7.62
C ASP A 114 -2.53 23.97 6.85
N THR A 115 -2.44 23.15 5.81
CA THR A 115 -1.23 23.01 4.99
C THR A 115 -1.55 22.94 3.50
N VAL A 116 -0.57 23.23 2.68
CA VAL A 116 -0.60 22.99 1.24
C VAL A 116 0.62 22.15 0.86
N LEU A 117 0.37 21.12 0.10
CA LEU A 117 1.38 20.16 -0.35
C LEU A 117 1.63 20.30 -1.84
N PHE A 118 2.90 20.36 -2.25
CA PHE A 118 3.34 20.20 -3.62
C PHE A 118 4.16 18.93 -3.71
N LEU A 119 3.87 18.08 -4.69
CA LEU A 119 4.57 16.83 -4.94
C LEU A 119 5.32 16.90 -6.27
N LYS A 120 6.55 16.41 -6.28
CA LYS A 120 7.33 16.22 -7.49
C LYS A 120 7.60 14.72 -7.69
N ILE A 121 7.36 14.21 -8.90
CA ILE A 121 7.79 12.87 -9.29
C ILE A 121 9.24 12.96 -9.76
N ASN A 122 10.16 12.36 -9.00
CA ASN A 122 11.55 12.25 -9.42
C ASN A 122 11.74 11.09 -10.38
N ASP A 123 11.03 9.98 -10.14
CA ASP A 123 11.05 8.77 -10.97
C ASP A 123 9.78 7.94 -10.73
N LYS A 124 9.50 7.02 -11.65
CA LYS A 124 8.33 6.14 -11.60
C LYS A 124 8.71 4.78 -12.15
N LYS A 125 8.35 3.72 -11.44
CA LYS A 125 8.50 2.36 -11.91
C LYS A 125 7.21 1.56 -11.70
N THR A 126 6.90 0.72 -12.67
CA THR A 126 5.80 -0.24 -12.56
C THR A 126 6.36 -1.57 -12.15
N LYS A 127 5.91 -2.11 -11.04
CA LYS A 127 6.27 -3.44 -10.59
C LYS A 127 5.31 -4.43 -11.24
N VAL A 128 5.80 -5.12 -12.27
CA VAL A 128 5.08 -6.25 -12.86
C VAL A 128 5.30 -7.46 -11.96
N ILE A 129 4.23 -8.16 -11.60
CA ILE A 129 4.31 -9.42 -10.86
C ILE A 129 5.00 -10.44 -11.79
N LYS A 130 6.10 -11.03 -11.34
CA LYS A 130 6.82 -12.08 -12.08
C LYS A 130 6.13 -13.43 -11.88
N GLU A 131 6.37 -14.37 -12.79
CA GLU A 131 5.84 -15.74 -12.69
C GLU A 131 6.23 -16.42 -11.37
N ASP A 132 7.47 -16.22 -10.90
CA ASP A 132 7.94 -16.75 -9.61
C ASP A 132 7.11 -16.22 -8.44
N ASP A 133 6.73 -14.94 -8.46
CA ASP A 133 5.87 -14.32 -7.44
C ASP A 133 4.47 -14.96 -7.44
N LEU A 134 3.99 -15.45 -8.58
CA LEU A 134 2.70 -16.14 -8.72
C LEU A 134 2.72 -17.52 -8.09
N GLU A 135 3.80 -18.28 -8.29
CA GLU A 135 3.94 -19.59 -7.66
C GLU A 135 4.01 -19.50 -6.13
N ASP A 136 4.77 -18.53 -5.62
CA ASP A 136 4.88 -18.31 -4.18
C ASP A 136 3.56 -17.84 -3.58
N LEU A 137 2.83 -16.97 -4.28
CA LEU A 137 1.50 -16.56 -3.86
C LEU A 137 0.51 -17.73 -3.84
N ARG A 138 0.52 -18.58 -4.88
CA ARG A 138 -0.30 -19.79 -4.94
C ARG A 138 0.02 -20.75 -3.80
N LYS A 139 1.31 -21.00 -3.51
CA LYS A 139 1.74 -21.82 -2.38
C LYS A 139 1.21 -21.29 -1.06
N SER A 140 1.31 -19.98 -0.85
CA SER A 140 0.80 -19.31 0.35
C SER A 140 -0.70 -19.49 0.53
N ILE A 141 -1.50 -19.34 -0.54
CA ILE A 141 -2.96 -19.57 -0.51
C ILE A 141 -3.27 -21.03 -0.16
N VAL A 142 -2.59 -21.97 -0.81
CA VAL A 142 -2.78 -23.41 -0.56
C VAL A 142 -2.45 -23.75 0.88
N GLU A 143 -1.35 -23.23 1.42
CA GLU A 143 -0.94 -23.44 2.81
C GLU A 143 -1.96 -22.87 3.80
N GLN A 144 -2.43 -21.65 3.57
CA GLN A 144 -3.46 -21.01 4.38
C GLN A 144 -4.73 -21.85 4.41
N LYS A 145 -5.27 -22.23 3.24
CA LYS A 145 -6.49 -23.06 3.15
C LYS A 145 -6.31 -24.44 3.75
N THR A 146 -5.12 -25.02 3.63
CA THR A 146 -4.79 -26.29 4.28
C THR A 146 -4.88 -26.16 5.79
N ASN A 147 -4.30 -25.11 6.36
CA ASN A 147 -4.32 -24.83 7.80
C ASN A 147 -5.73 -24.56 8.31
N GLU A 148 -6.55 -23.82 7.55
CA GLU A 148 -7.96 -23.57 7.88
C GLU A 148 -8.75 -24.88 7.94
N LEU A 149 -8.61 -25.76 6.94
CA LEU A 149 -9.28 -27.06 6.92
C LEU A 149 -8.82 -27.95 8.06
N PHE A 150 -7.53 -28.00 8.37
CA PHE A 150 -7.04 -28.75 9.54
C PHE A 150 -7.62 -28.19 10.84
N GLY A 151 -7.76 -26.88 10.97
CA GLY A 151 -8.42 -26.23 12.10
C GLY A 151 -9.87 -26.70 12.26
N LEU A 152 -10.64 -26.71 11.17
CA LEU A 152 -12.02 -27.17 11.15
C LEU A 152 -12.14 -28.65 11.52
N TYR A 153 -11.31 -29.54 10.95
CA TYR A 153 -11.29 -30.95 11.30
C TYR A 153 -10.87 -31.19 12.74
N SER A 154 -9.90 -30.44 13.26
CA SER A 154 -9.45 -30.47 14.64
C SER A 154 -10.58 -30.14 15.61
N ASN A 155 -11.27 -29.02 15.36
CA ASN A 155 -12.39 -28.58 16.19
C ASN A 155 -13.56 -29.57 16.15
N SER A 156 -13.90 -30.10 14.98
CA SER A 156 -14.91 -31.12 14.82
C SER A 156 -14.56 -32.42 15.56
N HIS A 157 -13.28 -32.82 15.49
CA HIS A 157 -12.80 -34.02 16.19
C HIS A 157 -12.87 -33.85 17.71
N ILE A 158 -12.42 -32.72 18.24
CA ILE A 158 -12.50 -32.38 19.67
C ILE A 158 -13.96 -32.38 20.14
N SER A 159 -14.86 -31.78 19.37
CA SER A 159 -16.28 -31.73 19.67
C SER A 159 -16.90 -33.12 19.73
N LYS A 160 -16.55 -34.03 18.79
CA LYS A 160 -16.99 -35.44 18.80
C LYS A 160 -16.45 -36.18 20.01
N LEU A 161 -15.18 -35.98 20.37
CA LEU A 161 -14.60 -36.61 21.57
C LEU A 161 -15.30 -36.12 22.84
N LYS A 162 -15.55 -34.81 22.97
CA LYS A 162 -16.27 -34.25 24.13
C LYS A 162 -17.70 -34.83 24.27
N ASN A 163 -18.41 -34.94 23.17
CA ASN A 163 -19.79 -35.43 23.18
C ASN A 163 -19.87 -36.97 23.48
N ASN A 164 -18.83 -37.71 23.13
CA ASN A 164 -18.79 -39.17 23.32
C ASN A 164 -18.03 -39.61 24.59
N SER A 165 -17.51 -38.64 25.36
CA SER A 165 -16.72 -38.95 26.56
C SER A 165 -17.46 -38.45 27.81
N VAL A 166 -17.59 -39.35 28.81
CA VAL A 166 -18.03 -38.92 30.16
C VAL A 166 -16.77 -38.46 30.92
N ILE A 167 -16.61 -37.15 31.04
CA ILE A 167 -15.50 -36.56 31.80
C ILE A 167 -15.89 -36.57 33.28
N LYS A 168 -15.27 -37.46 34.09
CA LYS A 168 -15.39 -37.45 35.54
C LYS A 168 -14.21 -36.62 36.10
N PHE A 169 -14.49 -35.48 36.67
CA PHE A 169 -13.51 -34.74 37.48
C PHE A 169 -13.36 -35.44 38.84
N LYS A 170 -12.14 -35.79 39.25
CA LYS A 170 -11.80 -36.25 40.59
C LYS A 170 -11.53 -35.06 41.49
#